data_8becf266ff1e33ceaae65b679dc4d007
#
_entry.id   8becf266ff1e33ceaae65b679dc4d007
#
_cell.length_a   1.000
_cell.length_b   1.000
_cell.length_c   1.000
_cell.angle_alpha   90.00
_cell.angle_beta   90.00
_cell.angle_gamma   90.00
#
_symmetry.space_group_name_H-M   'P 1'
#
loop_
_entity.id
_entity.type
_entity.pdbx_description
1 polymer ?
#
loop_
_entity_poly.entity_id
_entity_poly.type
_entity_poly.pdbx_seq_one_letter_code
_entity_poly.pdbx_strand_id
1 'polypeptide(L)'
;MNFDALVDEIVARVSAKIAQQESCGSDVGKPKLLILTEEHGSICHDMLESERLLSYYQTECALLKDYDCDMASYEAVILFGLTNEALARLAGGVCDTPFTRLAQKAILTGKKIFVLKEMVELYRYAETAPPAYYAVLEKQLALLQQAGVAICPLAELEDAILCGEAAACEPAASPAP
;
A
#
# COMPACT_ATOMS: atom_id res chain seq x y z
N MET A 1 32.26 -28.58 5.44
CA MET A 1 31.62 -27.33 4.98
C MET A 1 32.52 -26.21 5.46
N ASN A 2 33.07 -25.43 4.53
CA ASN A 2 34.00 -24.36 4.88
C ASN A 2 33.18 -23.11 5.23
N PHE A 3 33.13 -22.76 6.52
CA PHE A 3 32.33 -21.66 7.06
C PHE A 3 32.81 -20.31 6.49
N ASP A 4 34.11 -20.16 6.26
CA ASP A 4 34.69 -18.94 5.71
C ASP A 4 34.23 -18.69 4.27
N ALA A 5 34.16 -19.73 3.44
CA ALA A 5 33.66 -19.62 2.07
C ALA A 5 32.17 -19.21 1.99
N LEU A 6 31.35 -19.63 2.98
CA LEU A 6 29.95 -19.23 3.07
C LEU A 6 29.81 -17.75 3.48
N VAL A 7 30.64 -17.31 4.42
CA VAL A 7 30.68 -15.91 4.85
C VAL A 7 31.12 -15.00 3.71
N ASP A 8 32.17 -15.37 2.97
CA ASP A 8 32.64 -14.62 1.81
C ASP A 8 31.59 -14.50 0.71
N GLU A 9 30.85 -15.60 0.45
CA GLU A 9 29.75 -15.57 -0.54
C GLU A 9 28.60 -14.66 -0.09
N ILE A 10 28.22 -14.69 1.20
CA ILE A 10 27.18 -13.81 1.74
C ILE A 10 27.63 -12.34 1.68
N VAL A 11 28.85 -12.05 2.08
CA VAL A 11 29.42 -10.70 2.02
C VAL A 11 29.47 -10.19 0.57
N ALA A 12 29.89 -11.04 -0.38
CA ALA A 12 29.93 -10.67 -1.80
C ALA A 12 28.52 -10.36 -2.35
N ARG A 13 27.51 -11.16 -1.99
CA ARG A 13 26.10 -10.93 -2.40
C ARG A 13 25.52 -9.67 -1.77
N VAL A 14 25.78 -9.42 -0.50
CA VAL A 14 25.34 -8.21 0.20
C VAL A 14 26.03 -6.98 -0.39
N SER A 15 27.34 -7.04 -0.63
CA SER A 15 28.08 -5.93 -1.23
C SER A 15 27.64 -5.64 -2.66
N ALA A 16 27.32 -6.70 -3.45
CA ALA A 16 26.77 -6.54 -4.79
C ALA A 16 25.38 -5.89 -4.78
N LYS A 17 24.50 -6.27 -3.82
CA LYS A 17 23.19 -5.63 -3.63
C LYS A 17 23.33 -4.16 -3.19
N ILE A 18 24.23 -3.86 -2.29
CA ILE A 18 24.51 -2.48 -1.85
C ILE A 18 25.04 -1.65 -3.04
N ALA A 19 25.98 -2.17 -3.81
CA ALA A 19 26.51 -1.49 -5.00
C ALA A 19 25.45 -1.31 -6.11
N GLN A 20 24.49 -2.24 -6.25
CA GLN A 20 23.35 -2.06 -7.14
C GLN A 20 22.38 -0.99 -6.65
N GLN A 21 22.18 -0.85 -5.34
CA GLN A 21 21.38 0.24 -4.75
C GLN A 21 22.08 1.61 -4.90
N GLU A 22 23.40 1.65 -4.84
CA GLU A 22 24.18 2.88 -5.07
C GLU A 22 24.33 3.23 -6.56
N SER A 23 24.26 2.27 -7.47
CA SER A 23 24.33 2.47 -8.91
C SER A 23 23.00 2.84 -9.59
N CYS A 24 21.87 2.84 -8.86
CA CYS A 24 20.65 3.53 -9.28
C CYS A 24 20.83 5.05 -9.22
N GLY A 25 21.88 5.53 -9.90
CA GLY A 25 22.08 6.94 -10.16
C GLY A 25 21.11 7.43 -11.21
N SER A 26 20.17 8.21 -10.77
CA SER A 26 19.30 9.23 -11.38
C SER A 26 17.83 9.13 -11.01
N ASP A 27 17.52 9.01 -9.70
CA ASP A 27 16.15 9.20 -9.20
C ASP A 27 15.79 10.70 -9.04
N VAL A 28 16.63 11.58 -9.58
CA VAL A 28 16.34 13.02 -9.57
C VAL A 28 15.24 13.28 -10.60
N GLY A 29 13.99 13.26 -10.13
CA GLY A 29 12.84 13.64 -10.93
C GLY A 29 11.70 12.61 -11.02
N LYS A 30 11.88 11.38 -10.55
CA LYS A 30 10.75 10.43 -10.52
C LYS A 30 9.77 10.79 -9.40
N PRO A 31 8.44 10.68 -9.65
CA PRO A 31 7.45 10.83 -8.60
C PRO A 31 7.64 9.74 -7.54
N LYS A 32 7.27 10.04 -6.29
CA LYS A 32 7.39 9.10 -5.19
C LYS A 32 6.08 8.36 -4.95
N LEU A 33 6.19 7.05 -4.72
CA LEU A 33 5.11 6.14 -4.34
C LEU A 33 5.36 5.65 -2.92
N LEU A 34 4.41 5.88 -2.02
CA LEU A 34 4.50 5.42 -0.64
C LEU A 34 3.76 4.10 -0.47
N ILE A 35 4.43 3.10 0.07
CA ILE A 35 3.79 1.89 0.58
C ILE A 35 3.56 2.07 2.07
N LEU A 36 2.29 2.16 2.46
CA LEU A 36 1.85 2.33 3.83
C LEU A 36 1.31 1.01 4.38
N THR A 37 2.03 0.41 5.30
CA THR A 37 1.73 -0.89 5.92
C THR A 37 2.00 -0.87 7.41
N GLU A 38 1.28 -1.68 8.18
CA GLU A 38 1.55 -1.93 9.61
C GLU A 38 2.47 -3.14 9.82
N GLU A 39 2.56 -4.03 8.81
CA GLU A 39 3.39 -5.24 8.86
C GLU A 39 4.17 -5.43 7.56
N HIS A 40 5.43 -5.86 7.67
CA HIS A 40 6.22 -6.28 6.52
C HIS A 40 5.87 -7.71 6.11
N GLY A 41 5.34 -7.88 4.89
CA GLY A 41 5.12 -9.17 4.26
C GLY A 41 5.88 -9.30 2.94
N SER A 42 5.94 -10.51 2.38
CA SER A 42 6.59 -10.78 1.08
C SER A 42 6.03 -9.90 -0.05
N ILE A 43 4.70 -9.74 -0.10
CA ILE A 43 4.02 -8.94 -1.13
C ILE A 43 4.45 -7.46 -1.06
N CYS A 44 4.69 -6.92 0.16
CA CYS A 44 5.21 -5.56 0.31
C CYS A 44 6.63 -5.44 -0.27
N HIS A 45 7.48 -6.44 -0.09
CA HIS A 45 8.81 -6.50 -0.71
C HIS A 45 8.73 -6.59 -2.22
N ASP A 46 7.87 -7.47 -2.74
CA ASP A 46 7.68 -7.64 -4.19
C ASP A 46 7.25 -6.32 -4.85
N MET A 47 6.38 -5.55 -4.19
CA MET A 47 5.96 -4.24 -4.66
C MET A 47 7.09 -3.19 -4.59
N LEU A 48 7.91 -3.20 -3.53
CA LEU A 48 9.06 -2.30 -3.41
C LEU A 48 10.13 -2.59 -4.47
N GLU A 49 10.30 -3.85 -4.86
CA GLU A 49 11.30 -4.34 -5.82
C GLU A 49 10.73 -4.51 -7.24
N SER A 50 9.45 -4.18 -7.49
CA SER A 50 8.83 -4.28 -8.81
C SER A 50 9.57 -3.41 -9.82
N GLU A 51 10.24 -4.04 -10.80
CA GLU A 51 10.96 -3.34 -11.87
C GLU A 51 10.05 -2.37 -12.65
N ARG A 52 8.78 -2.76 -12.79
CA ARG A 52 7.79 -1.97 -13.50
C ARG A 52 7.45 -0.69 -12.74
N LEU A 53 7.19 -0.76 -11.43
CA LEU A 53 6.95 0.42 -10.60
C LEU A 53 8.20 1.27 -10.47
N LEU A 54 9.38 0.64 -10.27
CA LEU A 54 10.66 1.34 -10.16
C LEU A 54 11.07 2.07 -11.45
N SER A 55 10.56 1.68 -12.61
CA SER A 55 10.81 2.41 -13.86
C SER A 55 10.16 3.80 -13.86
N TYR A 56 9.01 3.96 -13.19
CA TYR A 56 8.22 5.22 -13.14
C TYR A 56 8.30 5.96 -11.82
N TYR A 57 8.35 5.22 -10.71
CA TYR A 57 8.31 5.78 -9.36
C TYR A 57 9.57 5.47 -8.56
N GLN A 58 9.86 6.33 -7.60
CA GLN A 58 10.71 6.01 -6.46
C GLN A 58 9.80 5.44 -5.37
N THR A 59 9.90 4.13 -5.07
CA THR A 59 9.09 3.46 -4.07
C THR A 59 9.71 3.59 -2.69
N GLU A 60 8.92 3.93 -1.69
CA GLU A 60 9.34 4.04 -0.29
C GLU A 60 8.33 3.34 0.62
N CYS A 61 8.81 2.70 1.69
CA CYS A 61 7.96 2.07 2.69
C CYS A 61 7.89 2.92 3.96
N ALA A 62 6.67 3.24 4.40
CA ALA A 62 6.44 4.05 5.59
C ALA A 62 6.96 3.37 6.87
N LEU A 63 6.80 2.05 6.98
CA LEU A 63 7.26 1.29 8.15
C LEU A 63 8.79 1.33 8.29
N LEU A 64 9.54 1.24 7.18
CA LEU A 64 11.00 1.34 7.18
C LEU A 64 11.51 2.74 7.56
N LYS A 65 10.63 3.73 7.50
CA LYS A 65 10.90 5.13 7.86
C LYS A 65 10.30 5.52 9.21
N ASP A 66 9.89 4.55 10.02
CA ASP A 66 9.19 4.81 11.29
C ASP A 66 7.99 5.77 11.12
N TYR A 67 7.33 5.70 9.96
CA TYR A 67 6.24 6.59 9.54
C TYR A 67 6.60 8.09 9.48
N ASP A 68 7.89 8.43 9.50
CA ASP A 68 8.35 9.80 9.26
C ASP A 68 8.35 10.11 7.76
N CYS A 69 7.16 10.42 7.24
CA CYS A 69 6.91 10.64 5.83
C CYS A 69 6.24 12.00 5.60
N ASP A 70 6.89 12.84 4.79
CA ASP A 70 6.23 14.05 4.30
C ASP A 70 5.30 13.72 3.13
N MET A 71 3.99 13.71 3.40
CA MET A 71 2.97 13.35 2.42
C MET A 71 2.98 14.25 1.18
N ALA A 72 3.48 15.48 1.28
CA ALA A 72 3.57 16.39 0.14
C ALA A 72 4.51 15.84 -0.96
N SER A 73 5.53 15.08 -0.57
CA SER A 73 6.54 14.53 -1.49
C SER A 73 6.06 13.32 -2.31
N TYR A 74 4.93 12.70 -1.94
CA TYR A 74 4.41 11.50 -2.62
C TYR A 74 3.29 11.86 -3.59
N GLU A 75 3.26 11.20 -4.75
CA GLU A 75 2.18 11.33 -5.74
C GLU A 75 1.04 10.35 -5.44
N ALA A 76 1.40 9.12 -5.07
CA ALA A 76 0.44 8.06 -4.80
C ALA A 76 0.82 7.28 -3.54
N VAL A 77 -0.17 6.60 -2.95
CA VAL A 77 -0.03 5.79 -1.74
C VAL A 77 -0.71 4.43 -1.97
N ILE A 78 -0.03 3.36 -1.61
CA ILE A 78 -0.62 2.02 -1.52
C ILE A 78 -0.85 1.71 -0.06
N LEU A 79 -2.09 1.44 0.33
CA LEU A 79 -2.41 0.92 1.66
C LEU A 79 -2.33 -0.60 1.62
N PHE A 80 -1.31 -1.14 2.27
CA PHE A 80 -1.13 -2.57 2.47
C PHE A 80 -1.73 -2.98 3.80
N GLY A 81 -2.79 -3.81 3.74
CA GLY A 81 -3.46 -4.32 4.93
C GLY A 81 -4.49 -3.33 5.50
N LEU A 82 -5.69 -3.32 4.93
CA LEU A 82 -6.82 -2.61 5.51
C LEU A 82 -7.56 -3.55 6.46
N THR A 83 -7.15 -3.54 7.74
CA THR A 83 -7.84 -4.27 8.81
C THR A 83 -9.21 -3.65 9.09
N ASN A 84 -10.15 -4.43 9.66
CA ASN A 84 -11.46 -3.91 10.05
C ASN A 84 -11.35 -2.78 11.08
N GLU A 85 -10.32 -2.83 11.91
CA GLU A 85 -10.03 -1.78 12.90
C GLU A 85 -9.55 -0.50 12.19
N ALA A 86 -8.59 -0.59 11.27
CA ALA A 86 -8.10 0.55 10.50
C ALA A 86 -9.21 1.16 9.63
N LEU A 87 -10.03 0.31 9.00
CA LEU A 87 -11.20 0.74 8.23
C LEU A 87 -12.17 1.56 9.09
N ALA A 88 -12.57 1.02 10.26
CA ALA A 88 -13.50 1.70 11.15
C ALA A 88 -12.94 3.02 11.68
N ARG A 89 -11.65 3.06 12.02
CA ARG A 89 -10.96 4.27 12.48
C ARG A 89 -10.90 5.33 11.39
N LEU A 90 -10.45 4.97 10.20
CA LEU A 90 -10.35 5.92 9.07
C LEU A 90 -11.71 6.48 8.67
N ALA A 91 -12.72 5.62 8.53
CA ALA A 91 -14.07 6.04 8.19
C ALA A 91 -14.73 6.88 9.30
N GLY A 92 -14.38 6.62 10.56
CA GLY A 92 -14.83 7.39 11.72
C GLY A 92 -14.01 8.66 11.99
N GLY A 93 -12.94 8.91 11.23
CA GLY A 93 -12.04 10.04 11.44
C GLY A 93 -11.15 9.93 12.68
N VAL A 94 -11.04 8.73 13.27
CA VAL A 94 -10.20 8.44 14.45
C VAL A 94 -8.83 7.96 13.95
N CYS A 95 -7.83 8.82 14.03
CA CYS A 95 -6.48 8.52 13.49
C CYS A 95 -5.45 8.58 14.60
N ASP A 96 -5.42 7.54 15.43
CA ASP A 96 -4.58 7.42 16.61
C ASP A 96 -3.31 6.55 16.39
N THR A 97 -3.25 5.77 15.31
CA THR A 97 -2.05 5.03 14.91
C THR A 97 -1.22 5.81 13.87
N PRO A 98 0.11 5.56 13.76
CA PRO A 98 0.91 6.16 12.70
C PRO A 98 0.37 5.85 11.30
N PHE A 99 -0.10 4.62 11.06
CA PHE A 99 -0.73 4.19 9.82
C PHE A 99 -1.96 5.03 9.49
N THR A 100 -2.93 5.09 10.41
CA THR A 100 -4.19 5.82 10.18
C THR A 100 -3.98 7.31 10.03
N ARG A 101 -2.99 7.89 10.73
CA ARG A 101 -2.62 9.32 10.57
C ARG A 101 -2.08 9.63 9.17
N LEU A 102 -1.18 8.81 8.64
CA LEU A 102 -0.66 9.01 7.29
C LEU A 102 -1.72 8.73 6.22
N ALA A 103 -2.54 7.68 6.38
CA ALA A 103 -3.64 7.39 5.48
C ALA A 103 -4.66 8.55 5.43
N GLN A 104 -5.06 9.09 6.59
CA GLN A 104 -5.92 10.27 6.65
C GLN A 104 -5.28 11.47 5.96
N LYS A 105 -3.99 11.73 6.22
CA LYS A 105 -3.27 12.85 5.58
C LYS A 105 -3.26 12.69 4.06
N ALA A 106 -3.07 11.45 3.54
CA ALA A 106 -3.13 11.17 2.12
C ALA A 106 -4.53 11.48 1.53
N ILE A 107 -5.60 11.04 2.21
CA ILE A 107 -6.99 11.33 1.81
C ILE A 107 -7.22 12.84 1.78
N LEU A 108 -6.91 13.55 2.86
CA LEU A 108 -7.15 14.98 2.99
C LEU A 108 -6.34 15.83 2.02
N THR A 109 -5.19 15.35 1.57
CA THR A 109 -4.34 16.02 0.58
C THR A 109 -4.63 15.61 -0.86
N GLY A 110 -5.68 14.79 -1.09
CA GLY A 110 -6.11 14.37 -2.43
C GLY A 110 -5.09 13.50 -3.17
N LYS A 111 -4.31 12.69 -2.43
CA LYS A 111 -3.39 11.76 -3.07
C LYS A 111 -4.15 10.62 -3.74
N LYS A 112 -3.56 10.04 -4.80
CA LYS A 112 -4.05 8.79 -5.36
C LYS A 112 -3.80 7.67 -4.36
N ILE A 113 -4.86 6.99 -3.92
CA ILE A 113 -4.75 5.96 -2.88
C ILE A 113 -5.30 4.65 -3.42
N PHE A 114 -4.49 3.61 -3.33
CA PHE A 114 -4.82 2.27 -3.76
C PHE A 114 -4.79 1.31 -2.58
N VAL A 115 -5.74 0.38 -2.54
CA VAL A 115 -5.79 -0.71 -1.53
C VAL A 115 -5.83 -2.03 -2.29
N LEU A 116 -5.01 -2.99 -1.88
CA LEU A 116 -5.11 -4.35 -2.41
C LEU A 116 -6.41 -5.00 -1.93
N LYS A 117 -7.22 -5.49 -2.89
CA LYS A 117 -8.48 -6.19 -2.60
C LYS A 117 -8.26 -7.39 -1.68
N GLU A 118 -7.22 -8.16 -1.93
CA GLU A 118 -6.86 -9.36 -1.17
C GLU A 118 -6.43 -9.06 0.28
N MET A 119 -6.06 -7.81 0.55
CA MET A 119 -5.61 -7.35 1.85
C MET A 119 -6.69 -6.55 2.60
N VAL A 120 -7.90 -6.46 2.06
CA VAL A 120 -9.06 -5.93 2.79
C VAL A 120 -9.63 -7.02 3.68
N GLU A 121 -9.41 -6.90 4.99
CA GLU A 121 -9.80 -7.93 5.96
C GLU A 121 -11.30 -8.22 5.95
N LEU A 122 -12.13 -7.22 5.71
CA LEU A 122 -13.59 -7.33 5.67
C LEU A 122 -14.08 -8.49 4.77
N TYR A 123 -13.45 -8.66 3.60
CA TYR A 123 -13.86 -9.67 2.64
C TYR A 123 -13.71 -11.12 3.12
N ARG A 124 -12.85 -11.36 4.12
CA ARG A 124 -12.69 -12.69 4.74
C ARG A 124 -13.90 -13.14 5.53
N TYR A 125 -14.75 -12.19 5.91
CA TYR A 125 -15.93 -12.44 6.76
C TYR A 125 -17.25 -12.39 5.99
N ALA A 126 -17.23 -12.25 4.67
CA ALA A 126 -18.43 -12.09 3.85
C ALA A 126 -19.50 -13.18 4.07
N GLU A 127 -19.06 -14.44 4.27
CA GLU A 127 -19.96 -15.58 4.46
C GLU A 127 -20.26 -15.90 5.93
N THR A 128 -19.47 -15.38 6.87
CA THR A 128 -19.52 -15.82 8.28
C THR A 128 -20.01 -14.73 9.22
N ALA A 129 -19.87 -13.46 8.87
CA ALA A 129 -20.29 -12.37 9.74
C ALA A 129 -21.82 -12.20 9.79
N PRO A 130 -22.38 -11.77 10.94
CA PRO A 130 -23.78 -11.37 10.99
C PRO A 130 -24.07 -10.26 9.96
N PRO A 131 -25.08 -10.44 9.08
CA PRO A 131 -25.31 -9.51 7.96
C PRO A 131 -25.45 -8.04 8.36
N ALA A 132 -26.12 -7.78 9.49
CA ALA A 132 -26.31 -6.42 9.98
C ALA A 132 -25.01 -5.74 10.39
N TYR A 133 -24.05 -6.49 10.96
CA TYR A 133 -22.77 -5.96 11.35
C TYR A 133 -21.83 -5.81 10.14
N TYR A 134 -21.83 -6.80 9.24
CA TYR A 134 -21.09 -6.75 7.98
C TYR A 134 -21.45 -5.50 7.16
N ALA A 135 -22.77 -5.22 7.03
CA ALA A 135 -23.28 -4.05 6.33
C ALA A 135 -22.80 -2.70 6.92
N VAL A 136 -22.48 -2.66 8.22
CA VAL A 136 -21.88 -1.44 8.83
C VAL A 136 -20.48 -1.22 8.28
N LEU A 137 -19.67 -2.25 8.23
CA LEU A 137 -18.29 -2.16 7.71
C LEU A 137 -18.26 -1.93 6.19
N GLU A 138 -19.20 -2.53 5.45
CA GLU A 138 -19.34 -2.24 4.00
C GLU A 138 -19.63 -0.76 3.73
N LYS A 139 -20.51 -0.14 4.52
CA LYS A 139 -20.78 1.31 4.41
C LYS A 139 -19.54 2.16 4.70
N GLN A 140 -18.73 1.74 5.67
CA GLN A 140 -17.46 2.41 5.98
C GLN A 140 -16.47 2.27 4.83
N LEU A 141 -16.37 1.09 4.21
CA LEU A 141 -15.52 0.86 3.06
C LEU A 141 -15.98 1.70 1.85
N ALA A 142 -17.30 1.73 1.60
CA ALA A 142 -17.88 2.58 0.56
C ALA A 142 -17.60 4.07 0.80
N LEU A 143 -17.57 4.52 2.05
CA LEU A 143 -17.21 5.90 2.39
C LEU A 143 -15.76 6.21 2.00
N LEU A 144 -14.82 5.30 2.26
CA LEU A 144 -13.43 5.48 1.85
C LEU A 144 -13.29 5.50 0.32
N GLN A 145 -14.04 4.64 -0.37
CA GLN A 145 -14.05 4.64 -1.85
C GLN A 145 -14.59 5.97 -2.41
N GLN A 146 -15.65 6.53 -1.82
CA GLN A 146 -16.17 7.86 -2.16
C GLN A 146 -15.16 8.97 -1.85
N ALA A 147 -14.29 8.78 -0.87
CA ALA A 147 -13.19 9.67 -0.56
C ALA A 147 -11.97 9.53 -1.50
N GLY A 148 -12.08 8.70 -2.54
CA GLY A 148 -11.04 8.53 -3.56
C GLY A 148 -10.07 7.36 -3.30
N VAL A 149 -10.40 6.45 -2.39
CA VAL A 149 -9.61 5.23 -2.17
C VAL A 149 -10.04 4.16 -3.18
N ALA A 150 -9.15 3.76 -4.07
CA ALA A 150 -9.39 2.73 -5.08
C ALA A 150 -9.02 1.35 -4.53
N ILE A 151 -9.92 0.36 -4.70
CA ILE A 151 -9.65 -1.03 -4.32
C ILE A 151 -9.36 -1.82 -5.58
N CYS A 152 -8.13 -2.34 -5.70
CA CYS A 152 -7.66 -3.02 -6.89
C CYS A 152 -7.19 -4.45 -6.57
N PRO A 153 -7.50 -5.44 -7.41
CA PRO A 153 -6.86 -6.74 -7.34
C PRO A 153 -5.34 -6.61 -7.53
N LEU A 154 -4.57 -7.49 -6.90
CA LEU A 154 -3.11 -7.48 -7.02
C LEU A 154 -2.64 -7.51 -8.49
N ALA A 155 -3.32 -8.30 -9.33
CA ALA A 155 -2.98 -8.44 -10.76
C ALA A 155 -3.14 -7.14 -11.57
N GLU A 156 -3.98 -6.21 -11.11
CA GLU A 156 -4.33 -4.97 -11.81
C GLU A 156 -3.72 -3.73 -11.14
N LEU A 157 -3.14 -3.89 -9.94
CA LEU A 157 -2.67 -2.79 -9.13
C LEU A 157 -1.60 -1.94 -9.83
N GLU A 158 -0.61 -2.58 -10.44
CA GLU A 158 0.45 -1.87 -11.16
C GLU A 158 -0.10 -1.06 -12.34
N ASP A 159 -1.02 -1.65 -13.10
CA ASP A 159 -1.69 -0.95 -14.22
C ASP A 159 -2.49 0.25 -13.72
N ALA A 160 -3.25 0.07 -12.63
CA ALA A 160 -4.04 1.15 -12.04
C ALA A 160 -3.17 2.30 -11.53
N ILE A 161 -2.03 2.00 -10.92
CA ILE A 161 -1.07 3.01 -10.44
C ILE A 161 -0.45 3.77 -11.62
N LEU A 162 -0.03 3.06 -12.66
CA LEU A 162 0.67 3.65 -13.82
C LEU A 162 -0.28 4.43 -14.73
N CYS A 163 -1.51 3.95 -14.94
CA CYS A 163 -2.52 4.66 -15.73
C CYS A 163 -3.11 5.86 -14.97
N GLY A 164 -2.94 5.90 -13.66
CA GLY A 164 -3.49 6.97 -12.82
C GLY A 164 -5.01 6.98 -12.74
N GLU A 165 -5.67 5.95 -13.27
CA GLU A 165 -7.11 5.82 -13.28
C GLU A 165 -7.57 4.85 -12.17
N ALA A 166 -8.08 5.42 -11.09
CA ALA A 166 -8.88 4.67 -10.11
C ALA A 166 -10.16 4.03 -10.74
N ALA A 167 -10.44 4.36 -11.99
CA ALA A 167 -11.64 3.95 -12.72
C ALA A 167 -11.63 2.50 -13.24
N ALA A 168 -10.48 1.81 -13.21
CA ALA A 168 -10.41 0.39 -13.58
C ALA A 168 -10.78 -0.55 -12.40
N CYS A 169 -10.84 -0.02 -11.18
CA CYS A 169 -11.21 -0.78 -10.00
C CYS A 169 -12.74 -0.76 -9.81
N GLU A 170 -13.33 -1.92 -9.57
CA GLU A 170 -14.79 -2.08 -9.46
C GLU A 170 -15.47 -0.98 -8.62
N PRO A 171 -16.49 -0.30 -9.17
CA PRO A 171 -17.37 0.52 -8.34
C PRO A 171 -18.09 -0.39 -7.34
N ALA A 172 -18.17 0.06 -6.08
CA ALA A 172 -18.94 -0.63 -5.07
C ALA A 172 -20.31 -1.03 -5.63
N ALA A 173 -20.64 -2.34 -5.56
CA ALA A 173 -21.97 -2.80 -5.92
C ALA A 173 -22.99 -2.01 -5.08
N SER A 174 -23.81 -1.21 -5.72
CA SER A 174 -24.93 -0.52 -5.06
C SER A 174 -25.77 -1.56 -4.34
N PRO A 175 -26.09 -1.38 -3.06
CA PRO A 175 -27.07 -2.23 -2.42
C PRO A 175 -28.39 -2.09 -3.18
N ALA A 176 -28.92 -3.20 -3.67
CA ALA A 176 -30.27 -3.25 -4.25
C ALA A 176 -31.31 -2.78 -3.22
N PRO A 177 -32.39 -2.12 -3.68
CA PRO A 177 -33.39 -1.51 -2.82
C PRO A 177 -34.15 -2.52 -1.95
#